data_be48ca51fb5630852092492e83fdca6f
#
_entry.id   be48ca51fb5630852092492e83fdca6f
#
_cell.length_a   1.000
_cell.length_b   1.000
_cell.length_c   1.000
_cell.angle_alpha   90.00
_cell.angle_beta   90.00
_cell.angle_gamma   90.00
#
_symmetry.space_group_name_H-M   'P 1'
#
loop_
_entity.id
_entity.type
_entity.pdbx_description
1 polymer ?
#
loop_
_entity_poly.entity_id
_entity_poly.type
_entity_poly.pdbx_seq_one_letter_code
_entity_poly.pdbx_strand_id
1 'polypeptide(L)'
;MATYRNFAIVAAIVIVAFYQTLVDLMGSWLKFDESQSHGLIIIALFIHLFTGQLKQLPSPPATLNWLALMGLSASSLVWCLAAMLNIEAIEQLSLLPILFFLCWSLLGLRSTVTLTPSIALLIFAIPIWDYLTPTLIDASSYVVMTLIQLSSITAFIDGNSIYLPHGRIDIADGCSGLRYFIIAIALAYYLILTSKTTHLTKVKVLGIAIALGLFTNWLRIYIIIMVAHFTEMESSLVKDHELFGWLLFFIVCLPLVYFARNLPHYEPTMPSANSAGVTKLTLVVSVIALTSGPLLHQLMNTKVTPPNLGNWQQLGYQQLSSPTNGPFQLPSSNLNLRKQSGATLRDVAIHWQDSQDSDLVPYIANSLNRDYWTQLQTSTLQTPKQQSLQLNLYNRKATNQYRCTVSWYRVGGMETTHYNIAKLLQILALLSQHNQFSAAVISINSETANCDPHQQQLIDAAIETHNDIDQLTE
;
A
#
# COMPACT_ATOMS: atom_id res chain seq x y z
N MET A 1 -7.22 -3.04 38.94
CA MET A 1 -8.40 -3.47 38.16
C MET A 1 -9.06 -2.35 37.35
N ALA A 2 -9.34 -1.16 37.93
CA ALA A 2 -9.98 -0.07 37.18
C ALA A 2 -9.19 0.41 35.93
N THR A 3 -7.89 0.52 36.00
CA THR A 3 -7.03 0.95 34.89
C THR A 3 -7.12 0.00 33.70
N TYR A 4 -7.02 -1.32 33.91
CA TYR A 4 -7.13 -2.30 32.82
C TYR A 4 -8.52 -2.30 32.18
N ARG A 5 -9.57 -2.10 32.96
CA ARG A 5 -10.94 -1.96 32.43
C ARG A 5 -11.06 -0.75 31.51
N ASN A 6 -10.49 0.39 31.90
CA ASN A 6 -10.52 1.59 31.07
C ASN A 6 -9.74 1.38 29.76
N PHE A 7 -8.60 0.69 29.79
CA PHE A 7 -7.86 0.33 28.58
C PHE A 7 -8.64 -0.61 27.67
N ALA A 8 -9.32 -1.62 28.22
CA ALA A 8 -10.15 -2.50 27.42
C ALA A 8 -11.31 -1.77 26.73
N ILE A 9 -11.94 -0.81 27.43
CA ILE A 9 -13.01 0.03 26.86
C ILE A 9 -12.44 0.88 25.72
N VAL A 10 -11.30 1.54 25.95
CA VAL A 10 -10.68 2.38 24.91
C VAL A 10 -10.23 1.56 23.71
N ALA A 11 -9.65 0.38 23.93
CA ALA A 11 -9.29 -0.53 22.86
C ALA A 11 -10.53 -0.96 22.03
N ALA A 12 -11.64 -1.28 22.68
CA ALA A 12 -12.89 -1.56 21.99
C ALA A 12 -13.39 -0.36 21.17
N ILE A 13 -13.27 0.86 21.68
CA ILE A 13 -13.64 2.08 20.95
C ILE A 13 -12.72 2.27 19.73
N VAL A 14 -11.42 2.05 19.87
CA VAL A 14 -10.47 2.11 18.74
C VAL A 14 -10.87 1.10 17.65
N ILE A 15 -11.16 -0.14 18.03
CA ILE A 15 -11.59 -1.19 17.09
C ILE A 15 -12.87 -0.79 16.35
N VAL A 16 -13.84 -0.21 17.05
CA VAL A 16 -15.11 0.22 16.45
C VAL A 16 -14.91 1.47 15.57
N ALA A 17 -14.13 2.45 16.04
CA ALA A 17 -13.93 3.71 15.34
C ALA A 17 -13.14 3.55 14.03
N PHE A 18 -12.18 2.62 14.00
CA PHE A 18 -11.30 2.34 12.85
C PHE A 18 -11.55 0.96 12.24
N TYR A 19 -12.79 0.46 12.37
CA TYR A 19 -13.17 -0.91 12.00
C TYR A 19 -12.78 -1.25 10.56
N GLN A 20 -13.08 -0.37 9.60
CA GLN A 20 -12.81 -0.62 8.18
C GLN A 20 -11.30 -0.79 7.93
N THR A 21 -10.48 0.16 8.39
CA THR A 21 -9.01 0.10 8.28
C THR A 21 -8.43 -1.18 8.89
N LEU A 22 -9.00 -1.63 10.03
CA LEU A 22 -8.55 -2.87 10.69
C LEU A 22 -8.99 -4.11 9.93
N VAL A 23 -10.16 -4.10 9.28
CA VAL A 23 -10.63 -5.19 8.43
C VAL A 23 -9.76 -5.31 7.18
N ASP A 24 -9.40 -4.19 6.55
CA ASP A 24 -8.55 -4.17 5.36
C ASP A 24 -7.13 -4.67 5.68
N LEU A 25 -6.57 -4.25 6.82
CA LEU A 25 -5.31 -4.81 7.35
C LEU A 25 -5.42 -6.31 7.61
N MET A 26 -6.50 -6.75 8.26
CA MET A 26 -6.73 -8.18 8.53
C MET A 26 -6.84 -8.96 7.22
N GLY A 27 -7.52 -8.40 6.22
CA GLY A 27 -7.63 -8.97 4.87
C GLY A 27 -6.26 -9.22 4.25
N SER A 28 -5.35 -8.23 4.32
CA SER A 28 -3.98 -8.37 3.83
C SER A 28 -3.17 -9.41 4.62
N TRP A 29 -3.38 -9.51 5.95
CA TRP A 29 -2.65 -10.48 6.78
C TRP A 29 -3.11 -11.93 6.60
N LEU A 30 -4.36 -12.14 6.17
CA LEU A 30 -4.93 -13.49 5.96
C LEU A 30 -4.63 -14.06 4.57
N LYS A 31 -4.12 -13.27 3.65
CA LYS A 31 -3.68 -13.73 2.33
C LYS A 31 -2.27 -14.30 2.43
N PHE A 32 -2.16 -15.62 2.49
CA PHE A 32 -0.89 -16.33 2.73
C PHE A 32 0.13 -16.19 1.59
N ASP A 33 -0.31 -15.90 0.40
CA ASP A 33 0.49 -15.66 -0.81
C ASP A 33 1.04 -14.22 -0.93
N GLU A 34 0.48 -13.28 -0.17
CA GLU A 34 0.92 -11.88 -0.18
C GLU A 34 2.08 -11.61 0.80
N SER A 35 2.79 -10.51 0.58
CA SER A 35 3.95 -10.07 1.36
C SER A 35 3.63 -9.81 2.84
N GLN A 36 2.38 -9.49 3.16
CA GLN A 36 1.92 -9.04 4.49
C GLN A 36 1.37 -10.16 5.40
N SER A 37 1.38 -11.42 4.97
CA SER A 37 0.81 -12.55 5.73
C SER A 37 1.39 -12.77 7.14
N HIS A 38 2.45 -12.07 7.49
CA HIS A 38 3.09 -12.10 8.81
C HIS A 38 2.46 -11.14 9.84
N GLY A 39 1.51 -10.29 9.45
CA GLY A 39 0.95 -9.24 10.31
C GLY A 39 0.40 -9.75 11.64
N LEU A 40 -0.27 -10.90 11.65
CA LEU A 40 -0.78 -11.52 12.88
C LEU A 40 0.34 -11.87 13.89
N ILE A 41 1.52 -12.27 13.39
CA ILE A 41 2.69 -12.55 14.25
C ILE A 41 3.17 -11.26 14.89
N ILE A 42 3.24 -10.17 14.11
CA ILE A 42 3.63 -8.84 14.63
C ILE A 42 2.66 -8.35 15.69
N ILE A 43 1.35 -8.52 15.49
CA ILE A 43 0.33 -8.17 16.50
C ILE A 43 0.53 -8.98 17.78
N ALA A 44 0.79 -10.29 17.69
CA ALA A 44 1.04 -11.13 18.87
C ALA A 44 2.30 -10.65 19.64
N LEU A 45 3.40 -10.34 18.94
CA LEU A 45 4.62 -9.80 19.53
C LEU A 45 4.38 -8.42 20.16
N PHE A 46 3.61 -7.55 19.49
CA PHE A 46 3.21 -6.24 20.03
C PHE A 46 2.42 -6.40 21.33
N ILE A 47 1.37 -7.24 21.34
CA ILE A 47 0.54 -7.47 22.53
C ILE A 47 1.40 -7.97 23.69
N HIS A 48 2.33 -8.92 23.43
CA HIS A 48 3.23 -9.46 24.44
C HIS A 48 4.11 -8.35 25.04
N LEU A 49 4.79 -7.54 24.21
CA LEU A 49 5.65 -6.45 24.67
C LEU A 49 4.85 -5.36 25.38
N PHE A 50 3.79 -4.89 24.75
CA PHE A 50 2.98 -3.78 25.24
C PHE A 50 2.34 -4.09 26.60
N THR A 51 1.74 -5.28 26.74
CA THR A 51 1.13 -5.70 28.02
C THR A 51 2.20 -5.93 29.11
N GLY A 52 3.37 -6.46 28.74
CA GLY A 52 4.50 -6.62 29.64
C GLY A 52 5.00 -5.28 30.18
N GLN A 53 5.19 -4.30 29.30
CA GLN A 53 5.63 -2.94 29.66
C GLN A 53 4.55 -2.18 30.43
N LEU A 54 3.28 -2.31 30.03
CA LEU A 54 2.16 -1.64 30.69
C LEU A 54 2.07 -1.99 32.19
N LYS A 55 2.38 -3.23 32.56
CA LYS A 55 2.38 -3.69 33.96
C LYS A 55 3.44 -3.01 34.81
N GLN A 56 4.47 -2.45 34.20
CA GLN A 56 5.64 -1.85 34.85
C GLN A 56 5.56 -0.31 34.94
N LEU A 57 4.53 0.28 34.32
CA LEU A 57 4.38 1.74 34.30
C LEU A 57 3.92 2.28 35.65
N PRO A 58 4.38 3.49 36.02
CA PRO A 58 3.86 4.21 37.17
C PRO A 58 2.40 4.56 36.94
N SER A 59 1.70 4.89 38.03
CA SER A 59 0.30 5.32 37.95
C SER A 59 0.15 6.56 37.04
N PRO A 60 -0.92 6.60 36.23
CA PRO A 60 -1.17 7.71 35.30
C PRO A 60 -1.39 9.02 36.01
N PRO A 61 -0.97 10.15 35.43
CA PRO A 61 -1.24 11.49 36.00
C PRO A 61 -2.74 11.79 35.97
N ALA A 62 -3.22 12.52 37.00
CA ALA A 62 -4.61 12.91 37.09
C ALA A 62 -4.96 14.15 36.24
N THR A 63 -3.98 14.74 35.53
CA THR A 63 -4.12 16.00 34.78
C THR A 63 -4.35 15.77 33.28
N LEU A 64 -5.25 16.57 32.73
CA LEU A 64 -5.47 16.65 31.28
C LEU A 64 -4.22 17.23 30.59
N ASN A 65 -3.78 16.58 29.53
CA ASN A 65 -2.68 17.07 28.69
C ASN A 65 -3.22 17.52 27.31
N TRP A 66 -3.30 18.82 27.11
CA TRP A 66 -3.86 19.42 25.90
C TRP A 66 -3.02 19.11 24.64
N LEU A 67 -1.69 19.04 24.78
CA LEU A 67 -0.83 18.68 23.63
C LEU A 67 -1.09 17.25 23.16
N ALA A 68 -1.27 16.31 24.09
CA ALA A 68 -1.63 14.95 23.74
C ALA A 68 -3.00 14.86 23.04
N LEU A 69 -3.98 15.61 23.53
CA LEU A 69 -5.32 15.65 22.93
C LEU A 69 -5.32 16.31 21.55
N MET A 70 -4.57 17.41 21.38
CA MET A 70 -4.38 18.05 20.07
C MET A 70 -3.69 17.10 19.08
N GLY A 71 -2.63 16.40 19.51
CA GLY A 71 -1.94 15.41 18.70
C GLY A 71 -2.84 14.24 18.33
N LEU A 72 -3.70 13.78 19.27
CA LEU A 72 -4.67 12.71 19.03
C LEU A 72 -5.73 13.14 17.99
N SER A 73 -6.30 14.32 18.16
CA SER A 73 -7.28 14.87 17.19
C SER A 73 -6.64 15.10 15.83
N ALA A 74 -5.42 15.66 15.77
CA ALA A 74 -4.70 15.88 14.52
C ALA A 74 -4.41 14.56 13.79
N SER A 75 -3.96 13.54 14.52
CA SER A 75 -3.72 12.20 13.94
C SER A 75 -5.00 11.53 13.44
N SER A 76 -6.11 11.70 14.20
CA SER A 76 -7.43 11.20 13.79
C SER A 76 -7.97 11.93 12.55
N LEU A 77 -7.70 13.23 12.41
CA LEU A 77 -8.04 14.00 11.21
C LEU A 77 -7.16 13.63 10.01
N VAL A 78 -5.87 13.34 10.21
CA VAL A 78 -4.99 12.82 9.15
C VAL A 78 -5.53 11.48 8.65
N TRP A 79 -5.96 10.60 9.56
CA TRP A 79 -6.64 9.36 9.19
C TRP A 79 -7.89 9.63 8.34
N CYS A 80 -8.74 10.58 8.77
CA CYS A 80 -9.96 10.96 8.04
C CYS A 80 -9.63 11.44 6.61
N LEU A 81 -8.63 12.31 6.46
CA LEU A 81 -8.21 12.80 5.15
C LEU A 81 -7.67 11.68 4.27
N ALA A 82 -6.89 10.76 4.85
CA ALA A 82 -6.37 9.60 4.12
C ALA A 82 -7.49 8.67 3.66
N ALA A 83 -8.47 8.40 4.54
CA ALA A 83 -9.65 7.60 4.22
C ALA A 83 -10.51 8.27 3.13
N MET A 84 -10.71 9.59 3.18
CA MET A 84 -11.43 10.35 2.14
C MET A 84 -10.70 10.33 0.79
N LEU A 85 -9.38 10.20 0.79
CA LEU A 85 -8.55 10.12 -0.41
C LEU A 85 -8.32 8.69 -0.89
N ASN A 86 -8.78 7.70 -0.14
CA ASN A 86 -8.51 6.29 -0.36
C ASN A 86 -7.00 6.00 -0.47
N ILE A 87 -6.20 6.60 0.43
CA ILE A 87 -4.75 6.39 0.51
C ILE A 87 -4.48 5.42 1.68
N GLU A 88 -4.67 4.14 1.42
CA GLU A 88 -4.58 3.06 2.42
C GLU A 88 -3.31 3.12 3.27
N ALA A 89 -2.15 3.37 2.63
CA ALA A 89 -0.87 3.41 3.33
C ALA A 89 -0.81 4.50 4.41
N ILE A 90 -1.36 5.70 4.15
CA ILE A 90 -1.41 6.81 5.13
C ILE A 90 -2.49 6.54 6.17
N GLU A 91 -3.64 6.02 5.74
CA GLU A 91 -4.73 5.63 6.61
C GLU A 91 -4.26 4.65 7.69
N GLN A 92 -3.65 3.55 7.26
CA GLN A 92 -3.11 2.52 8.14
C GLN A 92 -1.93 3.02 9.00
N LEU A 93 -1.01 3.81 8.42
CA LEU A 93 0.13 4.37 9.14
C LEU A 93 -0.30 5.35 10.23
N SER A 94 -1.41 6.07 10.04
CA SER A 94 -1.94 7.03 11.01
C SER A 94 -2.40 6.37 12.33
N LEU A 95 -2.65 5.06 12.34
CA LEU A 95 -2.97 4.32 13.56
C LEU A 95 -1.81 4.35 14.58
N LEU A 96 -0.56 4.46 14.13
CA LEU A 96 0.60 4.53 15.03
C LEU A 96 0.62 5.83 15.86
N PRO A 97 0.57 7.04 15.27
CA PRO A 97 0.48 8.27 16.05
C PRO A 97 -0.83 8.36 16.84
N ILE A 98 -1.96 7.83 16.34
CA ILE A 98 -3.21 7.75 17.11
C ILE A 98 -2.96 6.95 18.39
N LEU A 99 -2.35 5.76 18.30
CA LEU A 99 -2.05 4.94 19.47
C LEU A 99 -1.05 5.61 20.40
N PHE A 100 -0.02 6.28 19.87
CA PHE A 100 0.96 7.04 20.64
C PHE A 100 0.30 8.17 21.44
N PHE A 101 -0.47 9.07 20.80
CA PHE A 101 -1.10 10.20 21.46
C PHE A 101 -2.23 9.76 22.40
N LEU A 102 -2.91 8.67 22.10
CA LEU A 102 -3.88 8.06 22.99
C LEU A 102 -3.19 7.57 24.28
N CYS A 103 -2.08 6.84 24.16
CA CYS A 103 -1.29 6.46 25.33
C CYS A 103 -0.79 7.70 26.09
N TRP A 104 -0.32 8.74 25.40
CA TRP A 104 0.14 9.97 26.06
C TRP A 104 -0.98 10.68 26.81
N SER A 105 -2.18 10.77 26.25
CA SER A 105 -3.32 11.39 26.92
C SER A 105 -3.75 10.64 28.19
N LEU A 106 -3.65 9.29 28.18
CA LEU A 106 -4.09 8.43 29.28
C LEU A 106 -3.01 8.16 30.33
N LEU A 107 -1.74 8.02 29.92
CA LEU A 107 -0.62 7.54 30.75
C LEU A 107 0.42 8.62 31.05
N GLY A 108 0.38 9.74 30.31
CA GLY A 108 1.40 10.78 30.33
C GLY A 108 2.62 10.45 29.46
N LEU A 109 3.37 11.49 29.08
CA LEU A 109 4.47 11.40 28.10
C LEU A 109 5.55 10.40 28.50
N ARG A 110 6.02 10.45 29.76
CA ARG A 110 7.09 9.58 30.24
C ARG A 110 6.76 8.09 30.08
N SER A 111 5.54 7.70 30.42
CA SER A 111 5.06 6.33 30.27
C SER A 111 4.92 5.96 28.78
N THR A 112 4.43 6.87 27.95
CA THR A 112 4.24 6.66 26.52
C THR A 112 5.57 6.49 25.80
N VAL A 113 6.60 7.29 26.13
CA VAL A 113 7.95 7.12 25.55
C VAL A 113 8.50 5.72 25.85
N THR A 114 8.21 5.14 27.02
CA THR A 114 8.59 3.75 27.33
C THR A 114 7.85 2.73 26.45
N LEU A 115 6.58 3.02 26.09
CA LEU A 115 5.77 2.17 25.22
C LEU A 115 6.05 2.37 23.72
N THR A 116 6.65 3.50 23.32
CA THR A 116 6.88 3.86 21.93
C THR A 116 7.61 2.77 21.13
N PRO A 117 8.65 2.10 21.65
CA PRO A 117 9.30 1.03 20.89
C PRO A 117 8.37 -0.15 20.58
N SER A 118 7.43 -0.47 21.49
CA SER A 118 6.43 -1.52 21.20
C SER A 118 5.41 -1.05 20.16
N ILE A 119 4.98 0.21 20.22
CA ILE A 119 4.08 0.81 19.21
C ILE A 119 4.76 0.82 17.85
N ALA A 120 6.05 1.17 17.80
CA ALA A 120 6.82 1.20 16.56
C ALA A 120 6.95 -0.19 15.89
N LEU A 121 6.86 -1.29 16.65
CA LEU A 121 6.85 -2.64 16.09
C LEU A 121 5.70 -2.85 15.10
N LEU A 122 4.56 -2.18 15.29
CA LEU A 122 3.40 -2.28 14.41
C LEU A 122 3.67 -1.79 12.98
N ILE A 123 4.72 -0.98 12.74
CA ILE A 123 5.09 -0.52 11.40
C ILE A 123 5.39 -1.70 10.45
N PHE A 124 5.84 -2.83 11.01
CA PHE A 124 6.13 -4.05 10.25
C PHE A 124 4.87 -4.82 9.84
N ALA A 125 3.70 -4.49 10.40
CA ALA A 125 2.42 -5.07 10.02
C ALA A 125 1.66 -4.23 8.98
N ILE A 126 2.18 -3.04 8.61
CA ILE A 126 1.54 -2.12 7.66
C ILE A 126 2.20 -2.29 6.27
N PRO A 127 1.44 -2.34 5.17
CA PRO A 127 1.94 -2.62 3.81
C PRO A 127 2.68 -1.43 3.15
N ILE A 128 3.42 -0.65 3.92
CA ILE A 128 4.27 0.43 3.40
C ILE A 128 5.58 -0.07 2.78
N TRP A 129 5.91 -1.34 2.99
CA TRP A 129 7.17 -1.95 2.57
C TRP A 129 7.15 -2.43 1.12
N ASP A 130 5.98 -2.50 0.48
CA ASP A 130 5.81 -3.00 -0.88
C ASP A 130 6.57 -2.15 -1.92
N TYR A 131 6.90 -0.90 -1.58
CA TYR A 131 7.80 -0.06 -2.39
C TYR A 131 9.22 -0.63 -2.53
N LEU A 132 9.63 -1.55 -1.65
CA LEU A 132 10.93 -2.24 -1.75
C LEU A 132 10.89 -3.43 -2.72
N THR A 133 9.71 -3.91 -3.08
CA THR A 133 9.53 -5.10 -3.93
C THR A 133 10.35 -5.05 -5.22
N PRO A 134 10.32 -3.99 -6.04
CA PRO A 134 11.11 -3.96 -7.27
C PRO A 134 12.62 -4.09 -7.02
N THR A 135 13.14 -3.35 -6.02
CA THR A 135 14.56 -3.39 -5.67
C THR A 135 14.99 -4.78 -5.16
N LEU A 136 14.13 -5.44 -4.38
CA LEU A 136 14.40 -6.78 -3.87
C LEU A 136 14.33 -7.85 -4.97
N ILE A 137 13.44 -7.69 -5.96
CA ILE A 137 13.38 -8.55 -7.14
C ILE A 137 14.68 -8.43 -7.94
N ASP A 138 15.13 -7.19 -8.23
CA ASP A 138 16.36 -6.96 -8.98
C ASP A 138 17.57 -7.56 -8.26
N ALA A 139 17.69 -7.37 -6.95
CA ALA A 139 18.73 -7.96 -6.13
C ALA A 139 18.68 -9.49 -6.14
N SER A 140 17.48 -10.07 -6.02
CA SER A 140 17.27 -11.53 -6.05
C SER A 140 17.63 -12.11 -7.41
N SER A 141 17.19 -11.46 -8.49
CA SER A 141 17.52 -11.88 -9.87
C SER A 141 19.02 -11.88 -10.11
N TYR A 142 19.73 -10.83 -9.67
CA TYR A 142 21.20 -10.74 -9.81
C TYR A 142 21.93 -11.87 -9.07
N VAL A 143 21.56 -12.11 -7.80
CA VAL A 143 22.23 -13.15 -6.99
C VAL A 143 21.92 -14.55 -7.52
N VAL A 144 20.65 -14.83 -7.83
CA VAL A 144 20.23 -16.14 -8.33
C VAL A 144 20.84 -16.42 -9.71
N MET A 145 20.91 -15.41 -10.59
CA MET A 145 21.63 -15.53 -11.88
C MET A 145 23.08 -15.97 -11.67
N THR A 146 23.76 -15.33 -10.73
CA THR A 146 25.16 -15.69 -10.40
C THR A 146 25.27 -17.14 -9.91
N LEU A 147 24.35 -17.58 -9.05
CA LEU A 147 24.33 -18.96 -8.55
C LEU A 147 24.06 -19.98 -9.66
N ILE A 148 23.16 -19.69 -10.60
CA ILE A 148 22.85 -20.54 -11.76
C ILE A 148 24.10 -20.68 -12.66
N GLN A 149 24.78 -19.57 -12.96
CA GLN A 149 26.01 -19.59 -13.77
C GLN A 149 27.10 -20.44 -13.13
N LEU A 150 27.27 -20.35 -11.80
CA LEU A 150 28.23 -21.18 -11.05
C LEU A 150 27.84 -22.67 -11.04
N SER A 151 26.57 -23.00 -11.20
CA SER A 151 26.05 -24.38 -11.19
C SER A 151 26.11 -25.06 -12.55
N SER A 152 26.61 -24.39 -13.60
CA SER A 152 26.74 -24.91 -14.96
C SER A 152 25.41 -25.39 -15.56
N ILE A 153 24.27 -24.83 -15.13
CA ILE A 153 22.95 -25.12 -15.67
C ILE A 153 22.73 -24.28 -16.93
N THR A 154 22.20 -24.90 -17.96
CA THR A 154 21.80 -24.20 -19.17
C THR A 154 20.52 -23.42 -18.91
N ALA A 155 20.62 -22.11 -18.77
CA ALA A 155 19.50 -21.21 -18.59
C ALA A 155 19.71 -19.93 -19.41
N PHE A 156 18.65 -19.42 -20.01
CA PHE A 156 18.61 -18.09 -20.61
C PHE A 156 17.82 -17.15 -19.68
N ILE A 157 18.36 -15.98 -19.39
CA ILE A 157 17.79 -15.05 -18.46
C ILE A 157 17.47 -13.76 -19.19
N ASP A 158 16.21 -13.33 -19.09
CA ASP A 158 15.71 -12.08 -19.65
C ASP A 158 14.93 -11.31 -18.57
N GLY A 159 15.56 -10.25 -18.05
CA GLY A 159 15.02 -9.51 -16.90
C GLY A 159 14.83 -10.42 -15.68
N ASN A 160 13.59 -10.54 -15.23
CA ASN A 160 13.21 -11.38 -14.09
C ASN A 160 12.72 -12.78 -14.49
N SER A 161 12.82 -13.13 -15.77
CA SER A 161 12.41 -14.42 -16.32
C SER A 161 13.61 -15.31 -16.55
N ILE A 162 13.53 -16.55 -16.09
CA ILE A 162 14.55 -17.58 -16.23
C ILE A 162 13.98 -18.70 -17.10
N TYR A 163 14.56 -18.87 -18.29
CA TYR A 163 14.18 -19.89 -19.25
C TYR A 163 15.09 -21.11 -19.08
N LEU A 164 14.51 -22.21 -18.67
CA LEU A 164 15.12 -23.52 -18.58
C LEU A 164 14.75 -24.36 -19.83
N PRO A 165 15.46 -25.48 -20.15
CA PRO A 165 15.11 -26.32 -21.28
C PRO A 165 13.66 -26.82 -21.31
N HIS A 166 13.06 -27.03 -20.16
CA HIS A 166 11.72 -27.59 -19.99
C HIS A 166 10.64 -26.57 -19.59
N GLY A 167 10.99 -25.27 -19.43
CA GLY A 167 10.00 -24.26 -19.10
C GLY A 167 10.58 -22.94 -18.62
N ARG A 168 9.69 -22.04 -18.19
CA ARG A 168 10.01 -20.69 -17.72
C ARG A 168 9.62 -20.52 -16.25
N ILE A 169 10.47 -19.85 -15.50
CA ILE A 169 10.21 -19.41 -14.12
C ILE A 169 10.35 -17.89 -14.07
N ASP A 170 9.33 -17.21 -13.57
CA ASP A 170 9.35 -15.76 -13.37
C ASP A 170 9.59 -15.45 -11.90
N ILE A 171 10.55 -14.56 -11.61
CA ILE A 171 10.74 -13.99 -10.27
C ILE A 171 9.71 -12.87 -10.11
N ALA A 172 8.50 -13.25 -9.68
CA ALA A 172 7.37 -12.34 -9.46
C ALA A 172 7.42 -11.71 -8.06
N ASP A 173 6.45 -10.85 -7.75
CA ASP A 173 6.34 -10.12 -6.48
C ASP A 173 6.38 -11.06 -5.26
N GLY A 174 5.74 -12.23 -5.31
CA GLY A 174 5.80 -13.26 -4.27
C GLY A 174 7.19 -13.87 -4.04
N CYS A 175 8.12 -13.69 -5.00
CA CYS A 175 9.51 -14.13 -4.92
C CYS A 175 10.49 -12.99 -4.60
N SER A 176 10.02 -11.77 -4.35
CA SER A 176 10.88 -10.64 -3.97
C SER A 176 11.66 -10.89 -2.68
N GLY A 177 11.11 -11.69 -1.77
CA GLY A 177 11.66 -11.94 -0.44
C GLY A 177 11.30 -10.89 0.58
N LEU A 178 10.44 -9.94 0.24
CA LEU A 178 10.00 -8.86 1.13
C LEU A 178 9.45 -9.42 2.45
N ARG A 179 8.65 -10.48 2.41
CA ARG A 179 8.09 -11.16 3.58
C ARG A 179 9.19 -11.60 4.56
N TYR A 180 10.19 -12.34 4.08
CA TYR A 180 11.28 -12.84 4.92
C TYR A 180 12.14 -11.72 5.47
N PHE A 181 12.37 -10.69 4.67
CA PHE A 181 13.10 -9.49 5.05
C PHE A 181 12.40 -8.75 6.21
N ILE A 182 11.09 -8.49 6.09
CA ILE A 182 10.33 -7.77 7.11
C ILE A 182 10.24 -8.59 8.40
N ILE A 183 9.91 -9.89 8.32
CA ILE A 183 9.79 -10.74 9.51
C ILE A 183 11.15 -10.84 10.24
N ALA A 184 12.25 -11.00 9.50
CA ALA A 184 13.57 -11.08 10.10
C ALA A 184 13.93 -9.79 10.86
N ILE A 185 13.66 -8.62 10.27
CA ILE A 185 13.91 -7.32 10.93
C ILE A 185 12.96 -7.14 12.13
N ALA A 186 11.70 -7.47 12.01
CA ALA A 186 10.73 -7.36 13.10
C ALA A 186 11.10 -8.28 14.28
N LEU A 187 11.53 -9.51 13.99
CA LEU A 187 12.04 -10.44 15.00
C LEU A 187 13.30 -9.90 15.68
N ALA A 188 14.27 -9.39 14.90
CA ALA A 188 15.47 -8.77 15.45
C ALA A 188 15.13 -7.56 16.32
N TYR A 189 14.21 -6.71 15.88
CA TYR A 189 13.74 -5.56 16.65
C TYR A 189 13.09 -6.00 17.98
N TYR A 190 12.22 -7.01 17.93
CA TYR A 190 11.63 -7.60 19.14
C TYR A 190 12.71 -8.13 20.10
N LEU A 191 13.68 -8.89 19.60
CA LEU A 191 14.79 -9.44 20.40
C LEU A 191 15.67 -8.34 21.02
N ILE A 192 15.91 -7.25 20.29
CA ILE A 192 16.62 -6.07 20.77
C ILE A 192 15.84 -5.38 21.91
N LEU A 193 14.54 -5.31 21.83
CA LEU A 193 13.69 -4.70 22.86
C LEU A 193 13.62 -5.53 24.15
N THR A 194 13.70 -6.85 24.03
CA THR A 194 13.62 -7.77 25.17
C THR A 194 14.99 -8.04 25.83
N SER A 195 16.09 -7.55 25.24
CA SER A 195 17.45 -7.85 25.68
C SER A 195 18.19 -6.60 26.20
N LYS A 196 18.95 -6.77 27.27
CA LYS A 196 19.94 -5.77 27.76
C LYS A 196 21.26 -5.94 27.03
N THR A 197 21.44 -5.27 25.90
CA THR A 197 22.63 -5.41 25.07
C THR A 197 23.24 -4.06 24.71
N THR A 198 24.53 -4.09 24.34
CA THR A 198 25.23 -2.91 23.83
C THR A 198 24.72 -2.48 22.47
N HIS A 199 24.89 -1.21 22.09
CA HIS A 199 24.52 -0.72 20.78
C HIS A 199 25.17 -1.53 19.64
N LEU A 200 26.43 -1.94 19.81
CA LEU A 200 27.12 -2.78 18.82
C LEU A 200 26.43 -4.13 18.64
N THR A 201 25.98 -4.77 19.72
CA THR A 201 25.25 -6.04 19.66
C THR A 201 23.90 -5.86 18.97
N LYS A 202 23.18 -4.76 19.23
CA LYS A 202 21.93 -4.44 18.55
C LYS A 202 22.11 -4.31 17.04
N VAL A 203 23.14 -3.59 16.59
CA VAL A 203 23.47 -3.44 15.17
C VAL A 203 23.84 -4.79 14.56
N LYS A 204 24.62 -5.63 15.26
CA LYS A 204 24.97 -6.99 14.79
C LYS A 204 23.73 -7.87 14.63
N VAL A 205 22.82 -7.89 15.61
CA VAL A 205 21.57 -8.66 15.55
C VAL A 205 20.73 -8.22 14.36
N LEU A 206 20.58 -6.91 14.15
CA LEU A 206 19.85 -6.37 13.01
C LEU A 206 20.50 -6.73 11.66
N GLY A 207 21.82 -6.57 11.55
CA GLY A 207 22.57 -6.91 10.33
C GLY A 207 22.49 -8.40 10.00
N ILE A 208 22.61 -9.28 11.01
CA ILE A 208 22.43 -10.73 10.83
C ILE A 208 21.03 -11.05 10.38
N ALA A 209 20.00 -10.45 10.96
CA ALA A 209 18.62 -10.69 10.57
C ALA A 209 18.33 -10.28 9.12
N ILE A 210 18.81 -9.12 8.69
CA ILE A 210 18.72 -8.65 7.31
C ILE A 210 19.39 -9.66 6.37
N ALA A 211 20.62 -10.07 6.69
CA ALA A 211 21.35 -11.03 5.89
C ALA A 211 20.65 -12.39 5.79
N LEU A 212 20.09 -12.90 6.89
CA LEU A 212 19.34 -14.15 6.92
C LEU A 212 18.04 -14.06 6.14
N GLY A 213 17.29 -12.95 6.24
CA GLY A 213 16.07 -12.73 5.48
C GLY A 213 16.31 -12.75 3.98
N LEU A 214 17.30 -12.00 3.48
CA LEU A 214 17.70 -11.97 2.08
C LEU A 214 18.24 -13.33 1.61
N PHE A 215 19.14 -13.94 2.39
CA PHE A 215 19.71 -15.25 2.07
C PHE A 215 18.63 -16.33 1.95
N THR A 216 17.63 -16.33 2.84
CA THR A 216 16.52 -17.29 2.77
C THR A 216 15.79 -17.19 1.42
N ASN A 217 15.52 -15.99 0.95
CA ASN A 217 14.84 -15.81 -0.33
C ASN A 217 15.70 -16.28 -1.51
N TRP A 218 16.96 -15.89 -1.55
CA TRP A 218 17.88 -16.31 -2.61
C TRP A 218 18.03 -17.83 -2.64
N LEU A 219 18.16 -18.45 -1.48
CA LEU A 219 18.24 -19.90 -1.35
C LEU A 219 16.96 -20.59 -1.79
N ARG A 220 15.78 -20.03 -1.42
CA ARG A 220 14.47 -20.53 -1.84
C ARG A 220 14.35 -20.55 -3.36
N ILE A 221 14.60 -19.40 -4.01
CA ILE A 221 14.49 -19.29 -5.47
C ILE A 221 15.48 -20.25 -6.15
N TYR A 222 16.72 -20.29 -5.67
CA TYR A 222 17.74 -21.19 -6.21
C TYR A 222 17.33 -22.66 -6.12
N ILE A 223 16.81 -23.11 -4.95
CA ILE A 223 16.33 -24.50 -4.78
C ILE A 223 15.16 -24.78 -5.72
N ILE A 224 14.20 -23.88 -5.87
CA ILE A 224 13.06 -24.06 -6.79
C ILE A 224 13.55 -24.23 -8.22
N ILE A 225 14.51 -23.44 -8.68
CA ILE A 225 15.11 -23.54 -10.02
C ILE A 225 15.84 -24.86 -10.20
N MET A 226 16.61 -25.30 -9.20
CA MET A 226 17.30 -26.59 -9.25
C MET A 226 16.31 -27.75 -9.34
N VAL A 227 15.26 -27.74 -8.52
CA VAL A 227 14.18 -28.74 -8.57
C VAL A 227 13.49 -28.71 -9.94
N ALA A 228 13.15 -27.53 -10.47
CA ALA A 228 12.54 -27.40 -11.78
C ALA A 228 13.40 -27.98 -12.91
N HIS A 229 14.72 -27.73 -12.84
CA HIS A 229 15.68 -28.28 -13.82
C HIS A 229 15.73 -29.81 -13.77
N PHE A 230 15.87 -30.41 -12.58
CA PHE A 230 16.02 -31.86 -12.45
C PHE A 230 14.72 -32.65 -12.59
N THR A 231 13.57 -32.02 -12.36
CA THR A 231 12.24 -32.67 -12.48
C THR A 231 11.51 -32.28 -13.76
N GLU A 232 12.19 -31.60 -14.70
CA GLU A 232 11.58 -31.17 -15.96
C GLU A 232 10.29 -30.34 -15.76
N MET A 233 10.25 -29.50 -14.70
CA MET A 233 9.10 -28.68 -14.26
C MET A 233 7.89 -29.48 -13.69
N GLU A 234 8.00 -30.79 -13.49
CA GLU A 234 6.87 -31.63 -13.04
C GLU A 234 6.65 -31.59 -11.53
N SER A 235 7.64 -31.19 -10.74
CA SER A 235 7.55 -31.18 -9.27
C SER A 235 6.42 -30.29 -8.76
N SER A 236 5.68 -30.78 -7.74
CA SER A 236 4.68 -29.99 -7.01
C SER A 236 5.30 -28.74 -6.33
N LEU A 237 6.58 -28.82 -5.95
CA LEU A 237 7.32 -27.70 -5.35
C LEU A 237 7.48 -26.51 -6.32
N VAL A 238 7.52 -26.76 -7.62
CA VAL A 238 7.59 -25.70 -8.62
C VAL A 238 6.24 -24.96 -8.74
N LYS A 239 5.14 -25.71 -8.55
CA LYS A 239 3.76 -25.19 -8.67
C LYS A 239 3.29 -24.48 -7.40
N ASP A 240 3.60 -25.06 -6.24
CA ASP A 240 3.26 -24.51 -4.92
C ASP A 240 4.48 -24.64 -3.99
N HIS A 241 5.09 -23.52 -3.70
CA HIS A 241 6.31 -23.42 -2.90
C HIS A 241 6.15 -22.50 -1.66
N GLU A 242 4.92 -22.14 -1.30
CA GLU A 242 4.68 -21.24 -0.17
C GLU A 242 5.07 -21.89 1.16
N LEU A 243 4.57 -23.08 1.43
CA LEU A 243 4.90 -23.83 2.65
C LEU A 243 6.40 -24.11 2.77
N PHE A 244 7.04 -24.45 1.64
CA PHE A 244 8.50 -24.66 1.59
C PHE A 244 9.25 -23.40 1.99
N GLY A 245 8.83 -22.23 1.51
CA GLY A 245 9.44 -20.95 1.87
C GLY A 245 9.34 -20.65 3.38
N TRP A 246 8.20 -20.89 4.00
CA TRP A 246 8.02 -20.75 5.45
C TRP A 246 8.91 -21.69 6.26
N LEU A 247 8.98 -22.97 5.86
CA LEU A 247 9.82 -23.97 6.52
C LEU A 247 11.30 -23.59 6.42
N LEU A 248 11.75 -23.20 5.23
CA LEU A 248 13.13 -22.76 4.99
C LEU A 248 13.48 -21.54 5.84
N PHE A 249 12.60 -20.54 5.87
CA PHE A 249 12.78 -19.34 6.69
C PHE A 249 12.90 -19.70 8.18
N PHE A 250 12.02 -20.56 8.67
CA PHE A 250 12.07 -21.00 10.06
C PHE A 250 13.42 -21.65 10.39
N ILE A 251 13.90 -22.58 9.55
CA ILE A 251 15.18 -23.27 9.75
C ILE A 251 16.35 -22.27 9.72
N VAL A 252 16.38 -21.36 8.74
CA VAL A 252 17.47 -20.38 8.56
C VAL A 252 17.48 -19.36 9.70
N CYS A 253 16.34 -19.04 10.30
CA CYS A 253 16.25 -18.10 11.43
C CYS A 253 16.51 -18.74 12.80
N LEU A 254 16.58 -20.08 12.93
CA LEU A 254 16.87 -20.75 14.20
C LEU A 254 18.18 -20.26 14.87
N PRO A 255 19.30 -20.06 14.15
CA PRO A 255 20.53 -19.54 14.74
C PRO A 255 20.35 -18.14 15.36
N LEU A 256 19.54 -17.27 14.74
CA LEU A 256 19.25 -15.94 15.28
C LEU A 256 18.51 -16.05 16.62
N VAL A 257 17.48 -16.90 16.67
CA VAL A 257 16.69 -17.14 17.89
C VAL A 257 17.55 -17.76 18.99
N TYR A 258 18.38 -18.74 18.64
CA TYR A 258 19.32 -19.36 19.57
C TYR A 258 20.34 -18.38 20.13
N PHE A 259 20.93 -17.55 19.27
CA PHE A 259 21.86 -16.49 19.69
C PHE A 259 21.16 -15.48 20.61
N ALA A 260 19.97 -15.05 20.27
CA ALA A 260 19.22 -14.07 21.06
C ALA A 260 18.78 -14.62 22.43
N ARG A 261 18.48 -15.93 22.54
CA ARG A 261 18.16 -16.57 23.83
C ARG A 261 19.29 -16.43 24.85
N ASN A 262 20.55 -16.37 24.39
CA ASN A 262 21.72 -16.24 25.24
C ASN A 262 22.05 -14.78 25.60
N LEU A 263 21.27 -13.81 25.12
CA LEU A 263 21.45 -12.41 25.51
C LEU A 263 20.83 -12.15 26.89
N PRO A 264 21.47 -11.28 27.72
CA PRO A 264 20.92 -10.94 29.02
C PRO A 264 19.52 -10.29 28.85
N HIS A 265 18.55 -10.84 29.54
CA HIS A 265 17.17 -10.36 29.46
C HIS A 265 16.93 -9.15 30.39
N TYR A 266 15.94 -8.37 30.07
CA TYR A 266 15.48 -7.26 30.89
C TYR A 266 14.63 -7.82 32.04
N GLU A 267 15.13 -7.75 33.29
CA GLU A 267 14.30 -8.03 34.46
C GLU A 267 13.45 -6.77 34.78
N PRO A 268 12.14 -6.88 34.76
CA PRO A 268 11.28 -5.75 35.06
C PRO A 268 11.35 -5.40 36.57
N THR A 269 11.73 -4.19 36.88
CA THR A 269 11.58 -3.65 38.24
C THR A 269 10.12 -3.25 38.44
N MET A 270 9.42 -3.87 39.41
CA MET A 270 8.06 -3.50 39.75
C MET A 270 8.02 -2.10 40.37
N PRO A 271 7.29 -1.12 39.80
CA PRO A 271 7.12 0.17 40.40
C PRO A 271 6.23 0.08 41.65
N SER A 272 6.56 0.89 42.65
CA SER A 272 5.72 1.05 43.84
C SER A 272 4.33 1.58 43.44
N ALA A 273 3.28 0.88 43.86
CA ALA A 273 1.90 1.20 43.53
C ALA A 273 1.41 2.43 44.27
N ASN A 274 1.55 3.61 43.68
CA ASN A 274 0.75 4.79 44.05
C ASN A 274 -0.42 4.90 43.09
N SER A 275 -1.64 4.71 43.57
CA SER A 275 -2.86 4.52 42.80
C SER A 275 -3.57 5.83 42.44
N ALA A 276 -2.98 6.66 41.60
CA ALA A 276 -3.76 7.66 40.85
C ALA A 276 -4.26 7.00 39.57
N GLY A 277 -5.56 6.94 39.34
CA GLY A 277 -6.17 6.38 38.14
C GLY A 277 -6.48 7.46 37.09
N VAL A 278 -6.64 7.07 35.85
CA VAL A 278 -7.15 7.95 34.79
C VAL A 278 -8.48 8.56 35.20
N THR A 279 -8.61 9.88 35.15
CA THR A 279 -9.88 10.55 35.51
C THR A 279 -10.94 10.28 34.45
N LYS A 280 -12.21 10.26 34.85
CA LYS A 280 -13.33 10.11 33.91
C LYS A 280 -13.32 11.19 32.83
N LEU A 281 -12.96 12.43 33.21
CA LEU A 281 -12.86 13.56 32.30
C LEU A 281 -11.77 13.30 31.21
N THR A 282 -10.57 12.88 31.61
CA THR A 282 -9.50 12.57 30.67
C THR A 282 -9.94 11.47 29.69
N LEU A 283 -10.61 10.43 30.19
CA LEU A 283 -11.12 9.34 29.34
C LEU A 283 -12.13 9.87 28.31
N VAL A 284 -13.13 10.63 28.73
CA VAL A 284 -14.18 11.16 27.85
C VAL A 284 -13.59 12.08 26.79
N VAL A 285 -12.74 13.03 27.19
CA VAL A 285 -12.13 13.97 26.23
C VAL A 285 -11.18 13.25 25.26
N SER A 286 -10.46 12.24 25.72
CA SER A 286 -9.61 11.40 24.81
C SER A 286 -10.46 10.61 23.81
N VAL A 287 -11.61 10.10 24.22
CA VAL A 287 -12.53 9.41 23.30
C VAL A 287 -13.11 10.37 22.26
N ILE A 288 -13.50 11.60 22.67
CA ILE A 288 -13.98 12.63 21.74
C ILE A 288 -12.87 12.98 20.72
N ALA A 289 -11.64 13.19 21.19
CA ALA A 289 -10.50 13.48 20.33
C ALA A 289 -10.19 12.34 19.37
N LEU A 290 -10.24 11.08 19.84
CA LEU A 290 -10.05 9.87 19.07
C LEU A 290 -11.08 9.71 17.94
N THR A 291 -12.35 9.93 18.26
CA THR A 291 -13.46 9.72 17.33
C THR A 291 -13.73 10.91 16.40
N SER A 292 -12.99 12.01 16.53
CA SER A 292 -13.20 13.22 15.72
C SER A 292 -13.03 12.96 14.22
N GLY A 293 -12.02 12.17 13.79
CA GLY A 293 -11.82 11.78 12.39
C GLY A 293 -12.90 10.84 11.86
N PRO A 294 -13.14 9.68 12.50
CA PRO A 294 -14.19 8.75 12.09
C PRO A 294 -15.58 9.38 12.00
N LEU A 295 -15.96 10.21 12.97
CA LEU A 295 -17.24 10.94 12.94
C LEU A 295 -17.30 11.93 11.77
N LEU A 296 -16.22 12.68 11.54
CA LEU A 296 -16.14 13.60 10.41
C LEU A 296 -16.24 12.85 9.09
N HIS A 297 -15.49 11.76 8.93
CA HIS A 297 -15.55 10.90 7.75
C HIS A 297 -16.98 10.40 7.49
N GLN A 298 -17.68 9.91 8.53
CA GLN A 298 -19.04 9.44 8.41
C GLN A 298 -20.03 10.55 8.04
N LEU A 299 -19.86 11.78 8.57
CA LEU A 299 -20.67 12.93 8.23
C LEU A 299 -20.46 13.43 6.81
N MET A 300 -19.22 13.30 6.30
CA MET A 300 -18.83 13.74 4.96
C MET A 300 -19.05 12.67 3.89
N ASN A 301 -19.10 11.40 4.26
CA ASN A 301 -19.38 10.29 3.37
C ASN A 301 -20.87 10.24 3.03
N THR A 302 -21.38 11.35 2.48
CA THR A 302 -22.74 11.44 1.96
C THR A 302 -22.79 10.63 0.68
N LYS A 303 -23.85 9.80 0.53
CA LYS A 303 -24.10 9.07 -0.72
C LYS A 303 -24.21 10.09 -1.85
N VAL A 304 -23.20 10.11 -2.71
CA VAL A 304 -23.23 10.90 -3.92
C VAL A 304 -24.32 10.30 -4.82
N THR A 305 -25.30 11.09 -5.19
CA THR A 305 -26.29 10.65 -6.18
C THR A 305 -25.57 10.47 -7.51
N PRO A 306 -25.79 9.34 -8.21
CA PRO A 306 -25.21 9.18 -9.53
C PRO A 306 -25.62 10.37 -10.42
N PRO A 307 -24.70 10.97 -11.18
CA PRO A 307 -25.05 12.03 -12.11
C PRO A 307 -26.10 11.52 -13.10
N ASN A 308 -26.94 12.41 -13.60
CA ASN A 308 -27.93 12.05 -14.57
C ASN A 308 -27.26 11.77 -15.93
N LEU A 309 -26.77 10.55 -16.11
CA LEU A 309 -25.95 10.13 -17.26
C LEU A 309 -26.81 9.92 -18.54
N GLY A 310 -27.70 10.84 -18.82
CA GLY A 310 -28.83 10.66 -19.74
C GLY A 310 -28.51 10.37 -21.20
N ASN A 311 -27.33 10.66 -21.75
CA ASN A 311 -27.17 10.69 -23.22
C ASN A 311 -25.84 10.13 -23.76
N TRP A 312 -25.05 9.37 -22.96
CA TRP A 312 -23.75 8.84 -23.43
C TRP A 312 -23.88 7.96 -24.70
N GLN A 313 -24.99 7.25 -24.86
CA GLN A 313 -25.30 6.45 -26.07
C GLN A 313 -25.52 7.33 -27.32
N GLN A 314 -26.16 8.50 -27.15
CA GLN A 314 -26.37 9.45 -28.24
C GLN A 314 -25.05 10.11 -28.67
N LEU A 315 -24.08 10.25 -27.75
CA LEU A 315 -22.73 10.71 -28.04
C LEU A 315 -21.83 9.64 -28.68
N GLY A 316 -22.38 8.42 -28.88
CA GLY A 316 -21.67 7.31 -29.52
C GLY A 316 -20.71 6.53 -28.62
N TYR A 317 -20.86 6.68 -27.30
CA TYR A 317 -20.08 5.88 -26.34
C TYR A 317 -20.73 4.51 -26.10
N GLN A 318 -19.91 3.53 -25.81
CA GLN A 318 -20.31 2.19 -25.38
C GLN A 318 -19.82 1.97 -23.94
N GLN A 319 -20.66 1.39 -23.11
CA GLN A 319 -20.28 1.00 -21.76
C GLN A 319 -19.41 -0.25 -21.80
N LEU A 320 -18.29 -0.22 -21.09
CA LEU A 320 -17.42 -1.37 -20.89
C LEU A 320 -17.81 -2.09 -19.61
N SER A 321 -18.22 -3.35 -19.74
CA SER A 321 -18.68 -4.19 -18.64
C SER A 321 -17.56 -5.00 -18.01
N SER A 322 -16.49 -4.44 -17.54
CA SER A 322 -15.41 -5.05 -16.73
C SER A 322 -14.02 -4.64 -17.20
N PRO A 323 -13.02 -4.61 -16.29
CA PRO A 323 -11.63 -4.48 -16.69
C PRO A 323 -11.27 -5.66 -17.59
N THR A 324 -11.05 -5.39 -18.86
CA THR A 324 -10.66 -6.41 -19.84
C THR A 324 -9.25 -6.90 -19.48
N ASN A 325 -9.08 -8.22 -19.28
CA ASN A 325 -7.77 -8.88 -19.24
C ASN A 325 -7.13 -8.72 -20.64
N GLY A 326 -6.48 -7.59 -20.86
CA GLY A 326 -5.90 -7.26 -22.16
C GLY A 326 -4.82 -6.21 -22.04
N PRO A 327 -4.24 -5.77 -23.16
CA PRO A 327 -3.19 -4.76 -23.17
C PRO A 327 -3.65 -3.37 -22.68
N PHE A 328 -4.95 -3.18 -22.49
CA PHE A 328 -5.54 -1.94 -21.99
C PHE A 328 -6.43 -2.25 -20.79
N GLN A 329 -6.06 -1.76 -19.62
CA GLN A 329 -6.82 -1.88 -18.37
C GLN A 329 -7.32 -0.50 -17.98
N LEU A 330 -8.62 -0.30 -18.06
CA LEU A 330 -9.21 0.86 -17.40
C LEU A 330 -9.24 0.63 -15.89
N PRO A 331 -8.98 1.67 -15.10
CA PRO A 331 -9.19 1.58 -13.66
C PRO A 331 -10.65 1.23 -13.38
N SER A 332 -10.90 0.52 -12.29
CA SER A 332 -12.25 0.28 -11.82
C SER A 332 -12.95 1.63 -11.57
N SER A 333 -14.12 1.79 -12.11
CA SER A 333 -14.92 3.00 -12.02
C SER A 333 -16.40 2.65 -11.95
N ASN A 334 -17.21 3.59 -11.49
CA ASN A 334 -18.66 3.38 -11.49
C ASN A 334 -19.22 3.28 -12.93
N LEU A 335 -18.61 4.00 -13.88
CA LEU A 335 -18.95 3.89 -15.29
C LEU A 335 -17.70 4.07 -16.16
N ASN A 336 -17.41 3.07 -16.99
CA ASN A 336 -16.39 3.12 -18.02
C ASN A 336 -17.05 3.24 -19.40
N LEU A 337 -16.71 4.30 -20.11
CA LEU A 337 -17.24 4.61 -21.44
C LEU A 337 -16.11 4.57 -22.47
N ARG A 338 -16.37 3.97 -23.62
CA ARG A 338 -15.45 3.92 -24.77
C ARG A 338 -16.11 4.39 -26.04
N LYS A 339 -15.42 5.26 -26.79
CA LYS A 339 -15.81 5.72 -28.12
C LYS A 339 -14.63 5.56 -29.06
N GLN A 340 -14.84 4.89 -30.18
CA GLN A 340 -13.85 4.82 -31.25
C GLN A 340 -14.22 5.79 -32.36
N SER A 341 -13.33 6.67 -32.74
CA SER A 341 -13.52 7.64 -33.81
C SER A 341 -12.31 7.59 -34.75
N GLY A 342 -12.47 6.92 -35.90
CA GLY A 342 -11.36 6.66 -36.81
C GLY A 342 -10.23 5.87 -36.15
N ALA A 343 -9.03 6.45 -36.12
CA ALA A 343 -7.83 5.85 -35.49
C ALA A 343 -7.74 6.13 -33.99
N THR A 344 -8.55 7.02 -33.43
CA THR A 344 -8.51 7.38 -32.00
C THR A 344 -9.47 6.53 -31.19
N LEU A 345 -8.98 6.06 -30.04
CA LEU A 345 -9.76 5.38 -29.02
C LEU A 345 -9.86 6.31 -27.81
N ARG A 346 -11.07 6.63 -27.37
CA ARG A 346 -11.35 7.53 -26.27
C ARG A 346 -11.99 6.73 -25.16
N ASP A 347 -11.35 6.74 -23.99
CA ASP A 347 -11.83 6.07 -22.79
C ASP A 347 -12.08 7.12 -21.72
N VAL A 348 -13.27 7.12 -21.15
CA VAL A 348 -13.72 8.03 -20.10
C VAL A 348 -14.20 7.19 -18.92
N ALA A 349 -13.56 7.37 -17.78
CA ALA A 349 -13.99 6.79 -16.51
C ALA A 349 -14.71 7.87 -15.69
N ILE A 350 -15.94 7.60 -15.27
CA ILE A 350 -16.75 8.49 -14.45
C ILE A 350 -16.96 7.84 -13.10
N HIS A 351 -16.72 8.61 -12.04
CA HIS A 351 -16.81 8.17 -10.67
C HIS A 351 -17.75 9.06 -9.89
N TRP A 352 -18.60 8.47 -9.03
CA TRP A 352 -19.51 9.19 -8.13
C TRP A 352 -19.61 8.55 -6.75
N GLN A 353 -19.08 7.34 -6.59
CA GLN A 353 -19.08 6.65 -5.33
C GLN A 353 -17.73 5.96 -5.14
N ASP A 354 -17.12 6.19 -4.01
CA ASP A 354 -15.93 5.44 -3.58
C ASP A 354 -16.35 4.05 -3.12
N SER A 355 -15.62 3.02 -3.54
CA SER A 355 -15.83 1.64 -3.14
C SER A 355 -14.48 0.92 -3.05
N GLN A 356 -14.44 -0.26 -2.45
CA GLN A 356 -13.22 -1.09 -2.42
C GLN A 356 -12.61 -1.33 -3.81
N ASP A 357 -13.44 -1.29 -4.85
CA ASP A 357 -13.02 -1.58 -6.22
C ASP A 357 -12.92 -0.34 -7.13
N SER A 358 -13.30 0.86 -6.68
CA SER A 358 -13.25 2.07 -7.50
C SER A 358 -12.88 3.32 -6.72
N ASP A 359 -11.75 3.91 -7.06
CA ASP A 359 -11.29 5.20 -6.56
C ASP A 359 -12.01 6.35 -7.28
N LEU A 360 -12.39 7.42 -6.55
CA LEU A 360 -12.92 8.65 -7.16
C LEU A 360 -11.90 9.31 -8.11
N VAL A 361 -10.62 9.21 -7.79
CA VAL A 361 -9.51 9.65 -8.64
C VAL A 361 -8.58 8.45 -8.87
N PRO A 362 -8.80 7.65 -9.92
CA PRO A 362 -8.00 6.46 -10.19
C PRO A 362 -6.62 6.82 -10.76
N TYR A 363 -5.66 5.92 -10.59
CA TYR A 363 -4.33 6.07 -11.18
C TYR A 363 -4.33 5.64 -12.66
N ILE A 364 -4.56 6.58 -13.59
CA ILE A 364 -4.64 6.29 -15.03
C ILE A 364 -3.30 6.03 -15.73
N ALA A 365 -2.18 6.30 -15.10
CA ALA A 365 -0.87 5.94 -15.67
C ALA A 365 -0.70 4.42 -15.87
N ASN A 366 -1.49 3.59 -15.18
CA ASN A 366 -1.53 2.14 -15.35
C ASN A 366 -2.63 1.66 -16.31
N SER A 367 -3.30 2.55 -17.03
CA SER A 367 -4.34 2.18 -18.02
C SER A 367 -3.81 1.29 -19.16
N LEU A 368 -2.50 1.33 -19.41
CA LEU A 368 -1.82 0.37 -20.24
C LEU A 368 -1.13 -0.67 -19.34
N ASN A 369 -1.50 -1.93 -19.52
CA ASN A 369 -0.96 -3.03 -18.74
C ASN A 369 0.57 -3.12 -18.94
N ARG A 370 1.33 -2.98 -17.85
CA ARG A 370 2.80 -2.99 -17.84
C ARG A 370 3.40 -4.32 -18.29
N ASP A 371 2.65 -5.42 -18.25
CA ASP A 371 3.10 -6.70 -18.77
C ASP A 371 3.26 -6.67 -20.30
N TYR A 372 2.42 -5.88 -20.96
CA TYR A 372 2.39 -5.75 -22.43
C TYR A 372 3.08 -4.49 -22.95
N TRP A 373 3.16 -3.43 -22.15
CA TRP A 373 3.61 -2.11 -22.59
C TRP A 373 4.74 -1.56 -21.73
N THR A 374 5.70 -0.89 -22.37
CA THR A 374 6.76 -0.12 -21.70
C THR A 374 6.61 1.34 -22.07
N GLN A 375 6.56 2.21 -21.08
CA GLN A 375 6.54 3.66 -21.27
C GLN A 375 7.94 4.14 -21.68
N LEU A 376 8.05 4.81 -22.83
CA LEU A 376 9.30 5.32 -23.35
C LEU A 376 9.52 6.80 -23.02
N GLN A 377 8.46 7.61 -23.15
CA GLN A 377 8.55 9.05 -22.99
C GLN A 377 7.28 9.63 -22.41
N THR A 378 7.43 10.71 -21.63
CA THR A 378 6.33 11.55 -21.13
C THR A 378 6.62 13.00 -21.47
N SER A 379 5.62 13.71 -21.97
CA SER A 379 5.65 15.13 -22.22
C SER A 379 4.28 15.77 -21.92
N THR A 380 4.22 17.08 -21.93
CA THR A 380 2.96 17.81 -21.71
C THR A 380 2.59 18.54 -22.99
N LEU A 381 1.35 18.34 -23.45
CA LEU A 381 0.73 19.11 -24.53
C LEU A 381 -0.18 20.18 -23.94
N GLN A 382 -0.34 21.28 -24.68
CA GLN A 382 -1.33 22.30 -24.33
C GLN A 382 -2.38 22.39 -25.44
N THR A 383 -3.64 22.43 -25.04
CA THR A 383 -4.74 22.72 -25.97
C THR A 383 -4.78 24.23 -26.27
N PRO A 384 -5.45 24.67 -27.36
CA PRO A 384 -5.67 26.10 -27.65
C PRO A 384 -6.35 26.88 -26.51
N LYS A 385 -7.09 26.19 -25.63
CA LYS A 385 -7.72 26.76 -24.43
C LYS A 385 -6.78 26.76 -23.20
N GLN A 386 -5.46 26.54 -23.38
CA GLN A 386 -4.46 26.46 -22.33
C GLN A 386 -4.64 25.31 -21.32
N GLN A 387 -5.43 24.30 -21.66
CA GLN A 387 -5.53 23.11 -20.85
C GLN A 387 -4.31 22.20 -21.06
N SER A 388 -3.75 21.68 -19.98
CA SER A 388 -2.62 20.77 -20.04
C SER A 388 -3.08 19.33 -20.23
N LEU A 389 -2.43 18.61 -21.14
CA LEU A 389 -2.63 17.18 -21.39
C LEU A 389 -1.31 16.44 -21.17
N GLN A 390 -1.34 15.30 -20.49
CA GLN A 390 -0.15 14.46 -20.36
C GLN A 390 -0.04 13.53 -21.58
N LEU A 391 0.97 13.73 -22.41
CA LEU A 391 1.28 12.86 -23.54
C LEU A 391 2.29 11.80 -23.14
N ASN A 392 1.95 10.54 -23.36
CA ASN A 392 2.84 9.41 -23.13
C ASN A 392 3.01 8.58 -24.40
N LEU A 393 4.24 8.16 -24.66
CA LEU A 393 4.61 7.21 -25.70
C LEU A 393 4.90 5.85 -25.06
N TYR A 394 4.25 4.82 -25.56
CA TYR A 394 4.44 3.44 -25.12
C TYR A 394 4.91 2.56 -26.28
N ASN A 395 5.76 1.58 -25.97
CA ASN A 395 6.14 0.48 -26.85
C ASN A 395 5.52 -0.82 -26.34
N ARG A 396 4.94 -1.59 -27.24
CA ARG A 396 4.45 -2.95 -26.92
C ARG A 396 5.63 -3.91 -26.88
N LYS A 397 5.81 -4.58 -25.74
CA LYS A 397 6.87 -5.57 -25.55
C LYS A 397 6.82 -6.64 -26.64
N ALA A 398 7.97 -7.07 -27.13
CA ALA A 398 8.14 -8.06 -28.19
C ALA A 398 7.54 -7.71 -29.56
N THR A 399 7.12 -6.46 -29.80
CA THR A 399 6.65 -5.98 -31.11
C THR A 399 7.15 -4.54 -31.34
N ASN A 400 7.23 -4.12 -32.61
CA ASN A 400 7.54 -2.73 -32.96
C ASN A 400 6.25 -1.87 -33.06
N GLN A 401 5.29 -2.12 -32.18
CA GLN A 401 4.06 -1.35 -32.14
C GLN A 401 4.16 -0.28 -31.07
N TYR A 402 3.84 0.95 -31.43
CA TYR A 402 3.85 2.09 -30.54
C TYR A 402 2.43 2.59 -30.32
N ARG A 403 2.20 3.23 -29.17
CA ARG A 403 0.94 3.88 -28.86
C ARG A 403 1.19 5.22 -28.19
N CYS A 404 0.57 6.24 -28.71
CA CYS A 404 0.53 7.57 -28.13
C CYS A 404 -0.76 7.73 -27.33
N THR A 405 -0.68 8.23 -26.11
CA THR A 405 -1.84 8.50 -25.27
C THR A 405 -1.79 9.91 -24.72
N VAL A 406 -2.94 10.57 -24.63
CA VAL A 406 -3.11 11.77 -23.82
C VAL A 406 -4.10 11.50 -22.72
N SER A 407 -3.86 12.07 -21.53
CA SER A 407 -4.68 11.84 -20.36
C SER A 407 -4.78 13.06 -19.46
N TRP A 408 -5.89 13.19 -18.75
CA TRP A 408 -6.13 14.20 -17.73
C TRP A 408 -7.19 13.75 -16.74
N TYR A 409 -7.28 14.46 -15.63
CA TYR A 409 -8.32 14.32 -14.61
C TYR A 409 -9.18 15.58 -14.57
N ARG A 410 -10.47 15.38 -14.29
CA ARG A 410 -11.40 16.45 -13.96
C ARG A 410 -12.05 16.15 -12.61
N VAL A 411 -11.83 17.03 -11.65
CA VAL A 411 -12.22 16.84 -10.25
C VAL A 411 -12.92 18.09 -9.75
N GLY A 412 -14.24 18.00 -9.50
CA GLY A 412 -15.03 19.13 -9.04
C GLY A 412 -14.99 20.34 -9.98
N GLY A 413 -14.95 20.10 -11.30
CA GLY A 413 -14.85 21.16 -12.33
C GLY A 413 -13.43 21.69 -12.58
N MET A 414 -12.42 21.27 -11.79
CA MET A 414 -11.01 21.61 -12.01
C MET A 414 -10.29 20.50 -12.76
N GLU A 415 -9.36 20.88 -13.64
CA GLU A 415 -8.62 19.92 -14.47
C GLU A 415 -7.14 19.89 -14.11
N THR A 416 -6.56 18.72 -14.16
CA THR A 416 -5.13 18.50 -13.94
C THR A 416 -4.64 17.24 -14.65
N THR A 417 -3.36 17.22 -14.99
CA THR A 417 -2.68 16.03 -15.52
C THR A 417 -1.98 15.21 -14.44
N HIS A 418 -1.77 15.80 -13.25
CA HIS A 418 -1.02 15.18 -12.17
C HIS A 418 -1.95 14.47 -11.18
N TYR A 419 -1.76 13.17 -11.02
CA TYR A 419 -2.52 12.34 -10.08
C TYR A 419 -2.55 12.89 -8.64
N ASN A 420 -1.38 13.29 -8.11
CA ASN A 420 -1.29 13.82 -6.75
C ASN A 420 -2.10 15.11 -6.57
N ILE A 421 -2.11 15.98 -7.58
CA ILE A 421 -2.92 17.20 -7.57
C ILE A 421 -4.40 16.84 -7.65
N ALA A 422 -4.78 15.89 -8.50
CA ALA A 422 -6.16 15.42 -8.60
C ALA A 422 -6.66 14.85 -7.27
N LYS A 423 -5.84 14.08 -6.56
CA LYS A 423 -6.15 13.60 -5.19
C LYS A 423 -6.33 14.76 -4.19
N LEU A 424 -5.51 15.81 -4.23
CA LEU A 424 -5.71 16.98 -3.39
C LEU A 424 -6.99 17.74 -3.74
N LEU A 425 -7.28 17.90 -5.03
CA LEU A 425 -8.52 18.52 -5.50
C LEU A 425 -9.78 17.72 -5.09
N GLN A 426 -9.66 16.40 -4.93
CA GLN A 426 -10.72 15.54 -4.40
C GLN A 426 -11.20 16.02 -3.02
N ILE A 427 -10.28 16.42 -2.13
CA ILE A 427 -10.66 16.96 -0.81
C ILE A 427 -11.53 18.21 -0.98
N LEU A 428 -11.09 19.16 -1.83
CA LEU A 428 -11.81 20.41 -2.06
C LEU A 428 -13.18 20.14 -2.71
N ALA A 429 -13.24 19.21 -3.65
CA ALA A 429 -14.47 18.81 -4.32
C ALA A 429 -15.47 18.19 -3.33
N LEU A 430 -15.02 17.30 -2.46
CA LEU A 430 -15.86 16.68 -1.42
C LEU A 430 -16.34 17.71 -0.41
N LEU A 431 -15.48 18.66 0.02
CA LEU A 431 -15.84 19.74 0.93
C LEU A 431 -16.86 20.71 0.33
N SER A 432 -16.77 20.98 -0.97
CA SER A 432 -17.68 21.88 -1.70
C SER A 432 -18.92 21.19 -2.27
N GLN A 433 -19.08 19.88 -2.01
CA GLN A 433 -20.16 19.05 -2.56
C GLN A 433 -20.21 19.00 -4.09
N HIS A 434 -19.10 19.29 -4.76
CA HIS A 434 -18.95 19.13 -6.21
C HIS A 434 -18.51 17.70 -6.53
N ASN A 435 -19.46 16.80 -6.64
CA ASN A 435 -19.25 15.36 -6.72
C ASN A 435 -19.04 14.84 -8.15
N GLN A 436 -18.37 15.62 -8.99
CA GLN A 436 -18.05 15.21 -10.36
C GLN A 436 -16.57 14.84 -10.48
N PHE A 437 -16.33 13.56 -10.71
CA PHE A 437 -14.99 13.01 -10.86
C PHE A 437 -14.93 12.25 -12.20
N SER A 438 -14.01 12.63 -13.06
CA SER A 438 -13.76 11.90 -14.30
C SER A 438 -12.27 11.85 -14.64
N ALA A 439 -11.89 10.77 -15.31
CA ALA A 439 -10.57 10.59 -15.86
C ALA A 439 -10.72 10.19 -17.34
N ALA A 440 -9.98 10.83 -18.22
CA ALA A 440 -10.02 10.54 -19.65
C ALA A 440 -8.66 10.10 -20.17
N VAL A 441 -8.68 9.10 -21.04
CA VAL A 441 -7.50 8.61 -21.75
C VAL A 441 -7.86 8.48 -23.23
N ILE A 442 -7.13 9.16 -24.08
CA ILE A 442 -7.26 9.04 -25.53
C ILE A 442 -6.00 8.39 -26.07
N SER A 443 -6.17 7.41 -26.91
CA SER A 443 -5.05 6.67 -27.48
C SER A 443 -5.13 6.54 -28.99
N ILE A 444 -3.96 6.52 -29.64
CA ILE A 444 -3.78 6.25 -31.06
C ILE A 444 -2.58 5.32 -31.25
N ASN A 445 -2.69 4.39 -32.16
CA ASN A 445 -1.55 3.55 -32.54
C ASN A 445 -0.61 4.35 -33.45
N SER A 446 0.70 4.22 -33.21
CA SER A 446 1.76 4.80 -34.05
C SER A 446 2.63 3.70 -34.61
N GLU A 447 3.08 3.88 -35.85
CA GLU A 447 4.01 2.97 -36.51
C GLU A 447 5.47 3.32 -36.15
N THR A 448 5.70 4.49 -35.59
CA THR A 448 7.02 4.99 -35.21
C THR A 448 7.11 5.31 -33.72
N ALA A 449 8.33 5.31 -33.18
CA ALA A 449 8.62 5.71 -31.80
C ALA A 449 8.52 7.25 -31.60
N ASN A 450 7.50 7.87 -32.21
CA ASN A 450 7.27 9.31 -32.12
C ASN A 450 5.76 9.62 -32.15
N CYS A 451 5.32 10.54 -31.31
CA CYS A 451 3.94 10.99 -31.24
C CYS A 451 3.67 12.30 -32.00
N ASP A 452 4.70 12.99 -32.52
CA ASP A 452 4.53 14.30 -33.19
C ASP A 452 3.50 14.28 -34.33
N PRO A 453 3.46 13.25 -35.22
CA PRO A 453 2.48 13.20 -36.30
C PRO A 453 1.02 13.12 -35.80
N HIS A 454 0.82 12.67 -34.57
CA HIS A 454 -0.51 12.43 -34.00
C HIS A 454 -0.96 13.49 -33.00
N GLN A 455 -0.10 14.47 -32.67
CA GLN A 455 -0.40 15.46 -31.62
C GLN A 455 -1.65 16.26 -31.90
N GLN A 456 -1.82 16.79 -33.12
CA GLN A 456 -3.01 17.57 -33.48
C GLN A 456 -4.27 16.72 -33.37
N GLN A 457 -4.24 15.49 -33.86
CA GLN A 457 -5.38 14.58 -33.81
C GLN A 457 -5.74 14.20 -32.36
N LEU A 458 -4.76 14.05 -31.48
CA LEU A 458 -4.97 13.80 -30.05
C LEU A 458 -5.55 15.03 -29.34
N ILE A 459 -5.11 16.24 -29.70
CA ILE A 459 -5.65 17.51 -29.18
C ILE A 459 -7.11 17.69 -29.59
N ASP A 460 -7.43 17.50 -30.87
CA ASP A 460 -8.80 17.63 -31.38
C ASP A 460 -9.72 16.62 -30.70
N ALA A 461 -9.28 15.38 -30.56
CA ALA A 461 -10.03 14.33 -29.84
C ALA A 461 -10.19 14.68 -28.35
N ALA A 462 -9.21 15.30 -27.71
CA ALA A 462 -9.30 15.75 -26.31
C ALA A 462 -10.35 16.86 -26.16
N ILE A 463 -10.34 17.86 -27.04
CA ILE A 463 -11.33 18.96 -27.03
C ILE A 463 -12.74 18.41 -27.19
N GLU A 464 -12.96 17.48 -28.11
CA GLU A 464 -14.27 16.84 -28.30
C GLU A 464 -14.68 16.05 -27.04
N THR A 465 -13.75 15.29 -26.44
CA THR A 465 -14.02 14.53 -25.22
C THR A 465 -14.32 15.44 -24.02
N HIS A 466 -13.67 16.61 -23.91
CA HIS A 466 -14.04 17.61 -22.90
C HIS A 466 -15.49 18.07 -23.05
N ASN A 467 -15.90 18.42 -24.28
CA ASN A 467 -17.29 18.82 -24.55
C ASN A 467 -18.28 17.68 -24.28
N ASP A 468 -17.91 16.44 -24.63
CA ASP A 468 -18.72 15.26 -24.33
C ASP A 468 -18.91 15.07 -22.81
N ILE A 469 -17.82 15.23 -22.02
CA ILE A 469 -17.89 15.13 -20.55
C ILE A 469 -18.75 16.24 -19.96
N ASP A 470 -18.67 17.48 -20.45
CA ASP A 470 -19.53 18.59 -20.02
C ASP A 470 -21.00 18.24 -20.21
N GLN A 471 -21.37 17.71 -21.38
CA GLN A 471 -22.77 17.30 -21.68
C GLN A 471 -23.22 16.08 -20.85
N LEU A 472 -22.29 15.23 -20.40
CA LEU A 472 -22.60 14.06 -19.58
C LEU A 472 -22.81 14.42 -18.11
N THR A 473 -22.24 15.55 -17.65
CA THR A 473 -22.21 15.94 -16.24
C THR A 473 -23.14 17.13 -15.91
N GLU A 474 -23.72 17.78 -16.92
CA GLU A 474 -24.86 18.71 -16.78
C GLU A 474 -26.20 17.96 -16.59
#